data_0088fa90c60fcede0d109ac30f769605
#
_entry.id   0088fa90c60fcede0d109ac30f769605
#
_cell.length_a   1.000
_cell.length_b   1.000
_cell.length_c   1.000
_cell.angle_alpha   90.00
_cell.angle_beta   90.00
_cell.angle_gamma   90.00
#
_symmetry.space_group_name_H-M   'P 1'
#
loop_
_entity.id
_entity.type
_entity.pdbx_description
1 polymer ?
#
loop_
_entity_poly.entity_id
_entity_poly.type
_entity_poly.pdbx_seq_one_letter_code
_entity_poly.pdbx_strand_id
1 'polypeptide(L)'
;MAGRLAQALATRLGQPVGWQVIATSGHRSEQALAALEAAEVTPADVLITSLGVNDVVDQIAPSKALAALHRIHALATERAGVRLSVHCAAPPMQEFPLLPQPLRWFFGRQAARFNAALSSSVAGQSQRRVLQMPESMQRNAAALMAEDGFHPGPPGYALWAEAIADQIVIGLDLPSRSMAT
;
A
#
# COMPACT_ATOMS: atom_id res chain seq x y z
N MET A 1 -3.93 -1.08 -10.33
CA MET A 1 -2.74 -1.52 -9.54
C MET A 1 -2.66 -3.04 -9.44
N ALA A 2 -3.66 -3.75 -8.89
CA ALA A 2 -3.60 -5.20 -8.60
C ALA A 2 -3.16 -6.08 -9.79
N GLY A 3 -3.78 -5.96 -10.96
CA GLY A 3 -3.38 -6.74 -12.14
C GLY A 3 -1.94 -6.51 -12.60
N ARG A 4 -1.42 -5.26 -12.50
CA ARG A 4 0.00 -4.97 -12.80
C ARG A 4 0.95 -5.62 -11.79
N LEU A 5 0.57 -5.63 -10.52
CA LEU A 5 1.35 -6.29 -9.48
C LEU A 5 1.36 -7.81 -9.68
N ALA A 6 0.20 -8.41 -9.96
CA ALA A 6 0.13 -9.84 -10.26
C ALA A 6 1.00 -10.22 -11.47
N GLN A 7 1.02 -9.39 -12.51
CA GLN A 7 1.89 -9.57 -13.67
C GLN A 7 3.38 -9.45 -13.32
N ALA A 8 3.75 -8.42 -12.56
CA ALA A 8 5.13 -8.22 -12.09
C ALA A 8 5.64 -9.40 -11.25
N LEU A 9 4.80 -9.91 -10.35
CA LEU A 9 5.11 -11.10 -9.56
C LEU A 9 5.19 -12.37 -10.42
N ALA A 10 4.22 -12.57 -11.33
CA ALA A 10 4.22 -13.73 -12.22
C ALA A 10 5.52 -13.79 -13.06
N THR A 11 5.98 -12.65 -13.55
CA THR A 11 7.26 -12.55 -14.29
C THR A 11 8.45 -12.96 -13.41
N ARG A 12 8.52 -12.46 -12.16
CA ARG A 12 9.61 -12.76 -11.23
C ARG A 12 9.63 -14.23 -10.79
N LEU A 13 8.45 -14.79 -10.57
CA LEU A 13 8.28 -16.15 -10.03
C LEU A 13 8.25 -17.22 -11.14
N GLY A 14 8.02 -16.82 -12.39
CA GLY A 14 7.86 -17.75 -13.52
C GLY A 14 6.60 -18.62 -13.43
N GLN A 15 5.57 -18.15 -12.72
CA GLN A 15 4.29 -18.86 -12.53
C GLN A 15 3.12 -17.87 -12.39
N PRO A 16 1.90 -18.30 -12.71
CA PRO A 16 0.71 -17.47 -12.52
C PRO A 16 0.52 -17.04 -11.07
N VAL A 17 0.06 -15.81 -10.86
CA VAL A 17 -0.28 -15.26 -9.55
C VAL A 17 -1.76 -14.91 -9.53
N GLY A 18 -2.52 -15.58 -8.66
CA GLY A 18 -3.91 -15.24 -8.36
C GLY A 18 -3.99 -13.98 -7.49
N TRP A 19 -5.07 -13.24 -7.62
CA TRP A 19 -5.31 -12.06 -6.80
C TRP A 19 -6.80 -11.80 -6.60
N GLN A 20 -7.11 -11.19 -5.46
CA GLN A 20 -8.44 -10.70 -5.12
C GLN A 20 -8.32 -9.25 -4.65
N VAL A 21 -9.33 -8.42 -4.94
CA VAL A 21 -9.42 -7.03 -4.46
C VAL A 21 -10.68 -6.88 -3.64
N ILE A 22 -10.50 -6.38 -2.40
CA ILE A 22 -11.57 -5.97 -1.51
C ILE A 22 -11.31 -4.49 -1.23
N ALA A 23 -11.90 -3.62 -2.04
CA ALA A 23 -11.63 -2.18 -1.96
C ALA A 23 -12.81 -1.36 -2.49
N THR A 24 -13.03 -0.22 -1.85
CA THR A 24 -13.93 0.83 -2.31
C THR A 24 -13.18 2.15 -2.29
N SER A 25 -13.31 2.94 -3.35
CA SER A 25 -12.67 4.25 -3.42
C SER A 25 -13.17 5.14 -2.28
N GLY A 26 -12.25 5.89 -1.66
CA GLY A 26 -12.57 6.77 -0.54
C GLY A 26 -12.61 6.11 0.83
N HIS A 27 -12.50 4.78 0.94
CA HIS A 27 -12.52 4.12 2.23
C HIS A 27 -11.33 4.53 3.11
N ARG A 28 -11.63 4.78 4.39
CA ARG A 28 -10.68 4.84 5.49
C ARG A 28 -10.35 3.45 6.00
N SER A 29 -9.35 3.34 6.85
CA SER A 29 -8.89 2.05 7.40
C SER A 29 -10.01 1.27 8.11
N GLU A 30 -10.88 1.92 8.88
CA GLU A 30 -12.04 1.27 9.53
C GLU A 30 -13.07 0.72 8.53
N GLN A 31 -13.34 1.48 7.48
CA GLN A 31 -14.29 1.06 6.44
C GLN A 31 -13.72 -0.10 5.62
N ALA A 32 -12.40 -0.09 5.37
CA ALA A 32 -11.72 -1.20 4.73
C ALA A 32 -11.74 -2.47 5.60
N LEU A 33 -11.61 -2.33 6.93
CA LEU A 33 -11.78 -3.44 7.86
C LEU A 33 -13.20 -4.02 7.77
N ALA A 34 -14.23 -3.19 7.85
CA ALA A 34 -15.62 -3.64 7.74
C ALA A 34 -15.91 -4.33 6.40
N ALA A 35 -15.32 -3.82 5.31
CA ALA A 35 -15.43 -4.46 3.99
C ALA A 35 -14.76 -5.84 3.96
N LEU A 36 -13.59 -5.99 4.61
CA LEU A 36 -12.92 -7.29 4.73
C LEU A 36 -13.70 -8.27 5.63
N GLU A 37 -14.31 -7.78 6.71
CA GLU A 37 -15.14 -8.59 7.60
C GLU A 37 -16.35 -9.18 6.88
N ALA A 38 -16.97 -8.42 5.99
CA ALA A 38 -18.13 -8.82 5.20
C ALA A 38 -17.80 -9.66 3.95
N ALA A 39 -16.55 -9.64 3.50
CA ALA A 39 -16.16 -10.29 2.26
C ALA A 39 -15.88 -11.79 2.44
N GLU A 40 -16.15 -12.57 1.40
CA GLU A 40 -15.55 -13.89 1.24
C GLU A 40 -14.11 -13.72 0.76
N VAL A 41 -13.15 -14.28 1.53
CA VAL A 41 -11.74 -14.22 1.20
C VAL A 41 -11.22 -15.57 0.74
N THR A 42 -10.47 -15.58 -0.36
CA THR A 42 -9.77 -16.76 -0.84
C THR A 42 -8.40 -16.90 -0.15
N PRO A 43 -7.86 -18.14 -0.03
CA PRO A 43 -6.50 -18.32 0.49
C PRO A 43 -5.48 -17.44 -0.25
N ALA A 44 -4.58 -16.81 0.49
CA ALA A 44 -3.58 -15.90 -0.05
C ALA A 44 -2.32 -15.88 0.82
N ASP A 45 -1.14 -15.83 0.20
CA ASP A 45 0.13 -15.72 0.91
C ASP A 45 0.42 -14.28 1.38
N VAL A 46 -0.09 -13.29 0.64
CA VAL A 46 0.25 -11.88 0.83
C VAL A 46 -0.99 -11.01 0.91
N LEU A 47 -1.01 -10.15 1.92
CA LEU A 47 -1.94 -9.02 2.00
C LEU A 47 -1.21 -7.72 1.61
N ILE A 48 -1.85 -6.90 0.78
CA ILE A 48 -1.38 -5.55 0.49
C ILE A 48 -2.45 -4.56 0.92
N THR A 49 -2.07 -3.57 1.71
CA THR A 49 -2.94 -2.45 2.05
C THR A 49 -2.42 -1.15 1.44
N SER A 50 -3.28 -0.43 0.75
CA SER A 50 -3.02 0.93 0.26
C SER A 50 -4.06 1.86 0.90
N LEU A 51 -3.86 2.12 2.19
CA LEU A 51 -4.76 2.88 3.06
C LEU A 51 -3.98 4.02 3.73
N GLY A 52 -4.69 4.93 4.39
CA GLY A 52 -4.10 6.03 5.15
C GLY A 52 -4.32 7.40 4.54
N VAL A 53 -4.42 7.54 3.23
CA VAL A 53 -4.67 8.85 2.59
C VAL A 53 -6.00 9.43 3.07
N ASN A 54 -7.08 8.65 3.03
CA ASN A 54 -8.39 9.11 3.48
C ASN A 54 -8.45 9.28 5.00
N ASP A 55 -7.70 8.46 5.77
CA ASP A 55 -7.57 8.67 7.22
C ASP A 55 -6.91 10.03 7.51
N VAL A 56 -5.86 10.39 6.76
CA VAL A 56 -5.18 11.68 6.88
C VAL A 56 -6.09 12.85 6.47
N VAL A 57 -6.79 12.74 5.35
CA VAL A 57 -7.70 13.79 4.85
C VAL A 57 -8.85 14.04 5.83
N ASP A 58 -9.41 12.98 6.37
CA ASP A 58 -10.51 13.04 7.35
C ASP A 58 -10.02 13.26 8.80
N GLN A 59 -8.70 13.50 8.97
CA GLN A 59 -8.07 13.80 10.26
C GLN A 59 -8.32 12.72 11.32
N ILE A 60 -8.40 11.46 10.91
CA ILE A 60 -8.50 10.33 11.82
C ILE A 60 -7.18 10.19 12.61
N ALA A 61 -7.31 10.02 13.92
CA ALA A 61 -6.14 9.80 14.76
C ALA A 61 -5.33 8.59 14.27
N PRO A 62 -4.00 8.69 14.10
CA PRO A 62 -3.17 7.57 13.63
C PRO A 62 -3.38 6.29 14.43
N SER A 63 -3.56 6.37 15.74
CA SER A 63 -3.82 5.21 16.61
C SER A 63 -5.07 4.44 16.20
N LYS A 64 -6.14 5.16 15.78
CA LYS A 64 -7.39 4.55 15.36
C LYS A 64 -7.25 3.84 14.01
N ALA A 65 -6.63 4.50 13.03
CA ALA A 65 -6.35 3.91 11.72
C ALA A 65 -5.41 2.69 11.85
N LEU A 66 -4.37 2.78 12.69
CA LEU A 66 -3.45 1.68 12.93
C LEU A 66 -4.13 0.49 13.63
N ALA A 67 -5.05 0.72 14.58
CA ALA A 67 -5.82 -0.36 15.17
C ALA A 67 -6.62 -1.14 14.11
N ALA A 68 -7.24 -0.44 13.15
CA ALA A 68 -7.92 -1.07 12.03
C ALA A 68 -6.95 -1.86 11.14
N LEU A 69 -5.77 -1.31 10.80
CA LEU A 69 -4.74 -2.01 10.02
C LEU A 69 -4.20 -3.27 10.72
N HIS A 70 -4.03 -3.22 12.05
CA HIS A 70 -3.67 -4.39 12.84
C HIS A 70 -4.75 -5.48 12.78
N ARG A 71 -6.01 -5.08 12.89
CA ARG A 71 -7.14 -6.01 12.80
C ARG A 71 -7.29 -6.59 11.39
N ILE A 72 -7.08 -5.79 10.34
CA ILE A 72 -7.05 -6.25 8.94
C ILE A 72 -5.98 -7.35 8.76
N HIS A 73 -4.75 -7.11 9.25
CA HIS A 73 -3.67 -8.10 9.20
C HIS A 73 -4.06 -9.39 9.92
N ALA A 74 -4.53 -9.30 11.16
CA ALA A 74 -4.93 -10.45 11.96
C ALA A 74 -6.03 -11.27 11.27
N LEU A 75 -7.06 -10.59 10.77
CA LEU A 75 -8.18 -11.22 10.08
C LEU A 75 -7.77 -11.90 8.77
N ALA A 76 -6.90 -11.27 8.00
CA ALA A 76 -6.36 -11.86 6.77
C ALA A 76 -5.47 -13.08 7.06
N THR A 77 -4.67 -13.02 8.12
CA THR A 77 -3.88 -14.18 8.58
C THR A 77 -4.78 -15.33 9.01
N GLU A 78 -5.82 -15.04 9.78
CA GLU A 78 -6.77 -16.05 10.28
C GLU A 78 -7.60 -16.68 9.15
N ARG A 79 -8.17 -15.86 8.25
CA ARG A 79 -9.16 -16.31 7.27
C ARG A 79 -8.56 -16.77 5.94
N ALA A 80 -7.43 -16.18 5.53
CA ALA A 80 -6.79 -16.44 4.24
C ALA A 80 -5.42 -17.10 4.35
N GLY A 81 -4.83 -17.25 5.53
CA GLY A 81 -3.51 -17.82 5.72
C GLY A 81 -2.36 -16.89 5.33
N VAL A 82 -2.57 -15.57 5.37
CA VAL A 82 -1.58 -14.57 4.97
C VAL A 82 -0.30 -14.71 5.79
N ARG A 83 0.83 -14.83 5.09
CA ARG A 83 2.17 -14.97 5.66
C ARG A 83 2.92 -13.66 5.72
N LEU A 84 2.60 -12.72 4.81
CA LEU A 84 3.24 -11.40 4.72
C LEU A 84 2.19 -10.33 4.46
N SER A 85 2.23 -9.24 5.23
CA SER A 85 1.47 -8.03 4.94
C SER A 85 2.40 -6.88 4.52
N VAL A 86 2.14 -6.28 3.37
CA VAL A 86 2.82 -5.08 2.89
C VAL A 86 1.86 -3.90 3.00
N HIS A 87 2.17 -2.98 3.90
CA HIS A 87 1.41 -1.75 4.09
C HIS A 87 2.06 -0.64 3.26
N CYS A 88 1.37 -0.15 2.23
CA CYS A 88 1.83 1.01 1.48
C CYS A 88 1.65 2.27 2.33
N ALA A 89 2.72 3.02 2.54
CA ALA A 89 2.68 4.30 3.23
C ALA A 89 1.84 5.33 2.45
N ALA A 90 1.24 6.28 3.16
CA ALA A 90 0.59 7.41 2.51
C ALA A 90 1.63 8.21 1.71
N PRO A 91 1.30 8.65 0.48
CA PRO A 91 2.24 9.42 -0.34
C PRO A 91 2.58 10.76 0.31
N PRO A 92 3.69 11.41 -0.08
CA PRO A 92 4.09 12.71 0.42
C PRO A 92 3.12 13.80 -0.09
N MET A 93 2.03 14.04 0.63
CA MET A 93 0.94 14.93 0.19
C MET A 93 1.38 16.39 0.01
N GLN A 94 2.53 16.79 0.54
CA GLN A 94 3.14 18.10 0.26
C GLN A 94 3.59 18.25 -1.21
N GLU A 95 3.73 17.14 -1.93
CA GLU A 95 4.10 17.14 -3.36
C GLU A 95 2.90 17.16 -4.30
N PHE A 96 1.67 17.14 -3.77
CA PHE A 96 0.46 17.08 -4.59
C PHE A 96 0.13 18.45 -5.19
N PRO A 97 0.22 18.61 -6.53
CA PRO A 97 -0.01 19.91 -7.18
C PRO A 97 -1.41 20.48 -6.95
N LEU A 98 -2.42 19.59 -6.86
CA LEU A 98 -3.81 19.96 -6.68
C LEU A 98 -4.09 20.62 -5.32
N LEU A 99 -3.30 20.33 -4.29
CA LEU A 99 -3.51 20.88 -2.96
C LEU A 99 -2.91 22.29 -2.86
N PRO A 100 -3.72 23.33 -2.59
CA PRO A 100 -3.20 24.68 -2.36
C PRO A 100 -2.51 24.78 -1.00
N GLN A 101 -1.64 25.80 -0.83
CA GLN A 101 -1.15 26.18 0.49
C GLN A 101 -2.25 26.92 1.28
N PRO A 102 -2.35 26.70 2.60
CA PRO A 102 -1.49 25.88 3.47
C PRO A 102 -1.88 24.40 3.57
N LEU A 103 -2.93 23.94 2.91
CA LEU A 103 -3.45 22.55 3.00
C LEU A 103 -2.39 21.54 2.61
N ARG A 104 -1.61 21.80 1.57
CA ARG A 104 -0.51 20.95 1.11
C ARG A 104 0.51 20.69 2.21
N TRP A 105 0.95 21.75 2.88
CA TRP A 105 1.84 21.64 4.02
C TRP A 105 1.21 20.85 5.18
N PHE A 106 -0.04 21.16 5.50
CA PHE A 106 -0.77 20.53 6.60
C PHE A 106 -0.92 19.02 6.38
N PHE A 107 -1.48 18.59 5.24
CA PHE A 107 -1.66 17.18 4.93
C PHE A 107 -0.32 16.44 4.75
N GLY A 108 0.71 17.10 4.21
CA GLY A 108 2.06 16.53 4.16
C GLY A 108 2.60 16.17 5.55
N ARG A 109 2.43 17.05 6.53
CA ARG A 109 2.82 16.77 7.93
C ARG A 109 1.99 15.64 8.55
N GLN A 110 0.69 15.61 8.29
CA GLN A 110 -0.17 14.55 8.80
C GLN A 110 0.17 13.20 8.19
N ALA A 111 0.42 13.13 6.88
CA ALA A 111 0.87 11.92 6.20
C ALA A 111 2.22 11.43 6.78
N ALA A 112 3.18 12.33 7.00
CA ALA A 112 4.46 11.98 7.60
C ALA A 112 4.29 11.41 9.03
N ARG A 113 3.41 12.01 9.86
CA ARG A 113 3.09 11.50 11.21
C ARG A 113 2.43 10.13 11.16
N PHE A 114 1.47 9.95 10.26
CA PHE A 114 0.83 8.65 10.04
C PHE A 114 1.86 7.59 9.63
N ASN A 115 2.72 7.88 8.66
CA ASN A 115 3.74 6.95 8.17
C ASN A 115 4.77 6.60 9.25
N ALA A 116 5.20 7.56 10.05
CA ALA A 116 6.09 7.30 11.19
C ALA A 116 5.43 6.37 12.22
N ALA A 117 4.17 6.61 12.56
CA ALA A 117 3.42 5.77 13.47
C ALA A 117 3.20 4.36 12.90
N LEU A 118 2.89 4.25 11.59
CA LEU A 118 2.76 2.97 10.89
C LEU A 118 4.08 2.19 10.93
N SER A 119 5.20 2.81 10.58
CA SER A 119 6.52 2.18 10.61
C SER A 119 6.89 1.70 12.01
N SER A 120 6.64 2.52 13.03
CA SER A 120 6.88 2.13 14.43
C SER A 120 5.99 0.96 14.86
N SER A 121 4.75 0.91 14.40
CA SER A 121 3.78 -0.13 14.78
C SER A 121 4.10 -1.51 14.24
N VAL A 122 4.89 -1.60 13.16
CA VAL A 122 5.31 -2.87 12.55
C VAL A 122 6.78 -3.21 12.80
N ALA A 123 7.50 -2.33 13.48
CA ALA A 123 8.93 -2.53 13.76
C ALA A 123 9.17 -3.86 14.49
N GLY A 124 10.17 -4.62 14.05
CA GLY A 124 10.50 -5.94 14.61
C GLY A 124 9.55 -7.09 14.23
N GLN A 125 8.53 -6.84 13.42
CA GLN A 125 7.62 -7.87 12.95
C GLN A 125 8.05 -8.38 11.56
N SER A 126 8.52 -9.63 11.46
CA SER A 126 8.98 -10.20 10.18
C SER A 126 7.86 -10.37 9.15
N GLN A 127 6.63 -10.59 9.61
CA GLN A 127 5.45 -10.82 8.77
C GLN A 127 4.78 -9.53 8.28
N ARG A 128 5.30 -8.36 8.67
CA ARG A 128 4.71 -7.07 8.30
C ARG A 128 5.79 -6.11 7.83
N ARG A 129 5.53 -5.44 6.73
CA ARG A 129 6.45 -4.45 6.15
C ARG A 129 5.71 -3.17 5.80
N VAL A 130 6.41 -2.06 5.86
CA VAL A 130 5.93 -0.78 5.31
C VAL A 130 6.72 -0.45 4.06
N LEU A 131 6.02 -0.27 2.97
CA LEU A 131 6.60 0.24 1.74
C LEU A 131 6.41 1.76 1.69
N GLN A 132 7.49 2.49 1.82
CA GLN A 132 7.52 3.93 1.55
C GLN A 132 7.45 4.19 0.04
N MET A 133 6.94 5.34 -0.36
CA MET A 133 6.97 5.72 -1.77
C MET A 133 8.41 5.81 -2.27
N PRO A 134 8.77 5.07 -3.36
CA PRO A 134 10.12 5.11 -3.91
C PRO A 134 10.56 6.54 -4.26
N GLU A 135 11.83 6.87 -4.00
CA GLU A 135 12.36 8.21 -4.30
C GLU A 135 12.23 8.59 -5.79
N SER A 136 12.35 7.61 -6.69
CA SER A 136 12.15 7.82 -8.13
C SER A 136 10.74 8.33 -8.44
N MET A 137 9.73 7.87 -7.69
CA MET A 137 8.35 8.36 -7.80
C MET A 137 8.20 9.75 -7.17
N GLN A 138 8.87 10.02 -6.05
CA GLN A 138 8.81 11.34 -5.41
C GLN A 138 9.41 12.43 -6.30
N ARG A 139 10.60 12.18 -6.87
CA ARG A 139 11.29 13.14 -7.76
C ARG A 139 10.53 13.47 -9.06
N ASN A 140 9.69 12.55 -9.53
CA ASN A 140 8.92 12.67 -10.76
C ASN A 140 7.40 12.69 -10.53
N ALA A 141 6.96 13.08 -9.35
CA ALA A 141 5.56 12.94 -8.94
C ALA A 141 4.59 13.53 -9.98
N ALA A 142 4.85 14.73 -10.47
CA ALA A 142 3.98 15.40 -11.46
C ALA A 142 3.82 14.60 -12.77
N ALA A 143 4.90 14.00 -13.28
CA ALA A 143 4.88 13.21 -14.52
C ALA A 143 4.24 11.81 -14.33
N LEU A 144 4.13 11.34 -13.09
CA LEU A 144 3.62 10.03 -12.74
C LEU A 144 2.17 10.08 -12.25
N MET A 145 1.59 11.27 -12.06
CA MET A 145 0.19 11.45 -11.70
C MET A 145 -0.75 11.36 -12.90
N ALA A 146 -1.99 11.00 -12.63
CA ALA A 146 -3.09 11.13 -13.58
C ALA A 146 -3.47 12.61 -13.78
N GLU A 147 -4.34 12.89 -14.74
CA GLU A 147 -4.82 14.25 -15.06
C GLU A 147 -5.49 14.94 -13.87
N ASP A 148 -6.01 14.16 -12.91
CA ASP A 148 -6.61 14.70 -11.68
C ASP A 148 -5.61 15.28 -10.69
N GLY A 149 -4.30 15.13 -10.93
CA GLY A 149 -3.23 15.64 -10.07
C GLY A 149 -3.20 15.09 -8.66
N PHE A 150 -3.91 13.97 -8.42
CA PHE A 150 -4.05 13.34 -7.11
C PHE A 150 -3.71 11.84 -7.12
N HIS A 151 -4.21 11.10 -8.09
CA HIS A 151 -3.95 9.68 -8.22
C HIS A 151 -2.73 9.40 -9.10
N PRO A 152 -1.99 8.31 -8.88
CA PRO A 152 -0.97 7.87 -9.82
C PRO A 152 -1.58 7.57 -11.18
N GLY A 153 -0.93 8.03 -12.25
CA GLY A 153 -1.25 7.61 -13.62
C GLY A 153 -0.75 6.18 -13.91
N PRO A 154 -0.99 5.66 -15.12
CA PRO A 154 -0.54 4.33 -15.52
C PRO A 154 0.96 4.06 -15.29
N PRO A 155 1.89 5.00 -15.58
CA PRO A 155 3.31 4.83 -15.26
C PRO A 155 3.59 4.77 -13.75
N GLY A 156 2.91 5.62 -12.96
CA GLY A 156 3.03 5.64 -11.51
C GLY A 156 2.58 4.31 -10.88
N TYR A 157 1.45 3.77 -11.31
CA TYR A 157 1.00 2.45 -10.86
C TYR A 157 1.93 1.31 -11.28
N ALA A 158 2.62 1.43 -12.42
CA ALA A 158 3.60 0.44 -12.83
C ALA A 158 4.80 0.42 -11.86
N LEU A 159 5.41 1.58 -11.59
CA LEU A 159 6.52 1.70 -10.64
C LEU A 159 6.13 1.25 -9.23
N TRP A 160 4.91 1.60 -8.79
CA TRP A 160 4.43 1.17 -7.50
C TRP A 160 4.26 -0.35 -7.41
N ALA A 161 3.73 -0.98 -8.46
CA ALA A 161 3.59 -2.43 -8.54
C ALA A 161 4.93 -3.14 -8.48
N GLU A 162 5.96 -2.63 -9.18
CA GLU A 162 7.33 -3.17 -9.12
C GLU A 162 7.90 -3.07 -7.70
N ALA A 163 7.78 -1.92 -7.04
CA ALA A 163 8.26 -1.73 -5.67
C ALA A 163 7.56 -2.65 -4.67
N ILE A 164 6.25 -2.89 -4.82
CA ILE A 164 5.52 -3.85 -3.98
C ILE A 164 6.01 -5.27 -4.26
N ALA A 165 6.20 -5.63 -5.54
CA ALA A 165 6.68 -6.96 -5.91
C ALA A 165 8.07 -7.25 -5.31
N ASP A 166 8.98 -6.27 -5.30
CA ASP A 166 10.29 -6.41 -4.66
C ASP A 166 10.16 -6.67 -3.14
N GLN A 167 9.28 -5.94 -2.46
CA GLN A 167 9.03 -6.16 -1.02
C GLN A 167 8.46 -7.55 -0.73
N ILE A 168 7.65 -8.09 -1.62
CA ILE A 168 7.07 -9.43 -1.48
C ILE A 168 8.16 -10.51 -1.66
N VAL A 169 8.96 -10.39 -2.73
CA VAL A 169 10.05 -11.34 -3.00
C VAL A 169 11.04 -11.40 -1.83
N ILE A 170 11.46 -10.21 -1.34
CA ILE A 170 12.35 -10.11 -0.17
C ILE A 170 11.67 -10.63 1.10
N GLY A 171 10.39 -10.31 1.29
CA GLY A 171 9.65 -10.61 2.52
C GLY A 171 9.33 -12.08 2.71
N LEU A 172 9.16 -12.82 1.61
CA LEU A 172 8.88 -14.25 1.62
C LEU A 172 10.10 -15.12 1.28
N ASP A 173 11.28 -14.48 1.11
CA ASP A 173 12.53 -15.16 0.69
C ASP A 173 12.33 -16.01 -0.58
N LEU A 174 11.63 -15.43 -1.55
CA LEU A 174 11.32 -16.14 -2.80
C LEU A 174 12.47 -16.06 -3.78
N PRO A 175 12.76 -17.17 -4.52
CA PRO A 175 13.76 -17.13 -5.56
C PRO A 175 13.33 -16.17 -6.67
N SER A 176 14.06 -15.07 -6.86
CA SER A 176 13.87 -14.19 -8.01
C SER A 176 14.62 -14.74 -9.21
N ARG A 177 13.94 -15.00 -10.32
CA ARG A 177 14.62 -15.17 -11.60
C ARG A 177 15.21 -13.81 -11.99
N SER A 178 16.53 -13.68 -11.91
CA SER A 178 17.23 -12.55 -12.52
C SER A 178 16.79 -12.48 -13.98
N MET A 179 16.29 -11.34 -14.42
CA MET A 179 16.09 -11.10 -15.85
C MET A 179 17.48 -11.12 -16.48
N ALA A 180 17.83 -12.26 -17.10
CA ALA A 180 18.98 -12.31 -17.98
C ALA A 180 18.72 -11.29 -19.10
N THR A 181 19.58 -10.28 -19.17
CA THR A 181 19.69 -9.27 -20.22
C THR A 181 19.86 -9.93 -21.58
#